data_97c57ce64f33e8639e39da3d3e39f43b
#
_entry.id   97c57ce64f33e8639e39da3d3e39f43b
#
_cell.length_a   1.000
_cell.length_b   1.000
_cell.length_c   1.000
_cell.angle_alpha   90.00
_cell.angle_beta   90.00
_cell.angle_gamma   90.00
#
_symmetry.space_group_name_H-M   'P 1'
#
loop_
_entity.id
_entity.type
_entity.pdbx_description
1 polymer ?
#
loop_
_entity_poly.entity_id
_entity_poly.type
_entity_poly.pdbx_seq_one_letter_code
_entity_poly.pdbx_strand_id
1 'polypeptide(L)'
;NPEDRAVITKLYSDFLEGENVKIYKNSEFIYREYAVMQPLQRSYAITDERIAAMLSKGSLSSLYDEAKVIELENVEEPTVKDIKKLDDYKKIKCLYDQIVGTLRTSENGVVYRSAEKFLTFLTLTLKDVTDDKKLLAKIAEGLSRMDKSAEIQKDKKGNVVYDKETRDTEIVSLSEDIDDYMSREVLPHVPDAKAFFEEDLSKRNPVIKTGAEIPFSRFFYKYQQPEPSK
;
A
#
# COMPACT_ATOMS: atom_id res chain seq x y z
N ASN A 1 19.18 35.11 -28.76
CA ASN A 1 19.85 36.32 -29.30
C ASN A 1 19.35 37.58 -28.55
N PRO A 2 19.90 38.80 -28.77
CA PRO A 2 19.40 40.01 -28.10
C PRO A 2 17.94 40.36 -28.42
N GLU A 3 17.48 40.05 -29.62
CA GLU A 3 16.12 40.30 -30.09
C GLU A 3 15.11 39.42 -29.35
N ASP A 4 15.42 38.12 -29.16
CA ASP A 4 14.58 37.22 -28.41
C ASP A 4 14.44 37.66 -26.95
N ARG A 5 15.52 38.15 -26.35
CA ARG A 5 15.49 38.69 -24.99
C ARG A 5 14.59 39.92 -24.90
N ALA A 6 14.65 40.83 -25.86
CA ALA A 6 13.80 42.02 -25.91
C ALA A 6 12.31 41.63 -26.02
N VAL A 7 11.99 40.63 -26.88
CA VAL A 7 10.63 40.09 -27.01
C VAL A 7 10.16 39.46 -25.70
N ILE A 8 10.95 38.58 -25.09
CA ILE A 8 10.59 37.94 -23.82
C ILE A 8 10.37 38.99 -22.72
N THR A 9 11.29 39.98 -22.61
CA THR A 9 11.17 41.04 -21.62
C THR A 9 9.90 41.87 -21.84
N LYS A 10 9.58 42.16 -23.08
CA LYS A 10 8.34 42.89 -23.41
C LYS A 10 7.09 42.08 -23.05
N LEU A 11 7.01 40.81 -23.46
CA LEU A 11 5.90 39.91 -23.12
C LEU A 11 5.68 39.81 -21.61
N TYR A 12 6.77 39.72 -20.85
CA TYR A 12 6.72 39.68 -19.39
C TYR A 12 6.23 40.99 -18.77
N SER A 13 6.74 42.14 -19.29
CA SER A 13 6.39 43.47 -18.74
C SER A 13 4.96 43.87 -19.08
N ASP A 14 4.46 43.52 -20.26
CA ASP A 14 3.12 43.87 -20.71
C ASP A 14 2.04 43.14 -19.90
N PHE A 15 2.37 41.99 -19.26
CA PHE A 15 1.49 41.19 -18.45
C PHE A 15 0.12 40.93 -19.08
N LEU A 16 0.13 40.55 -20.35
CA LEU A 16 -1.06 40.27 -21.15
C LEU A 16 -1.04 38.84 -21.67
N GLU A 17 -2.18 38.18 -21.63
CA GLU A 17 -2.32 36.85 -22.24
C GLU A 17 -2.19 36.91 -23.77
N GLY A 18 -1.58 35.87 -24.33
CA GLY A 18 -1.39 35.75 -25.77
C GLY A 18 -1.02 34.30 -26.14
N GLU A 19 -0.60 34.15 -27.42
CA GLU A 19 -0.24 32.82 -27.92
C GLU A 19 0.91 32.18 -27.14
N ASN A 20 1.88 32.99 -26.69
CA ASN A 20 3.09 32.53 -25.99
C ASN A 20 3.11 32.95 -24.52
N VAL A 21 2.02 33.50 -23.99
CA VAL A 21 1.90 33.97 -22.59
C VAL A 21 0.59 33.52 -22.00
N LYS A 22 0.69 32.86 -20.83
CA LYS A 22 -0.45 32.51 -20.00
C LYS A 22 -0.25 33.09 -18.60
N ILE A 23 -1.31 33.62 -18.04
CA ILE A 23 -1.32 34.24 -16.70
C ILE A 23 -2.13 33.38 -15.77
N TYR A 24 -1.52 32.95 -14.69
CA TYR A 24 -2.16 32.11 -13.67
C TYR A 24 -2.02 32.75 -12.30
N LYS A 25 -3.03 32.56 -11.47
CA LYS A 25 -2.94 32.86 -10.04
C LYS A 25 -2.06 31.83 -9.38
N ASN A 26 -1.30 32.22 -8.36
CA ASN A 26 -0.46 31.27 -7.59
C ASN A 26 -1.26 30.08 -7.05
N SER A 27 -2.53 30.28 -6.68
CA SER A 27 -3.40 29.21 -6.19
C SER A 27 -3.72 28.13 -7.23
N GLU A 28 -3.56 28.42 -8.54
CA GLU A 28 -3.83 27.45 -9.60
C GLU A 28 -2.70 26.43 -9.79
N PHE A 29 -1.52 26.71 -9.22
CA PHE A 29 -0.39 25.79 -9.20
C PHE A 29 -0.34 24.97 -7.93
N ILE A 30 -1.09 25.36 -6.90
CA ILE A 30 -1.09 24.67 -5.59
C ILE A 30 -2.03 23.48 -5.65
N TYR A 31 -1.54 22.36 -5.13
CA TYR A 31 -2.33 21.14 -4.98
C TYR A 31 -2.26 20.60 -3.55
N ARG A 32 -3.18 19.71 -3.22
CA ARG A 32 -3.15 18.84 -2.04
C ARG A 32 -2.96 17.40 -2.48
N GLU A 33 -2.20 16.66 -1.71
CA GLU A 33 -2.08 15.22 -1.89
C GLU A 33 -3.13 14.48 -1.06
N TYR A 34 -3.77 13.50 -1.69
CA TYR A 34 -4.72 12.61 -1.06
C TYR A 34 -4.27 11.17 -1.23
N ALA A 35 -4.42 10.38 -0.16
CA ALA A 35 -4.33 8.94 -0.25
C ALA A 35 -5.71 8.37 -0.57
N VAL A 36 -5.86 7.70 -1.69
CA VAL A 36 -7.10 7.02 -2.08
C VAL A 36 -6.94 5.54 -1.77
N MET A 37 -7.88 4.99 -1.02
CA MET A 37 -7.86 3.58 -0.61
C MET A 37 -9.24 2.95 -0.75
N GLN A 38 -9.26 1.63 -0.94
CA GLN A 38 -10.47 0.82 -1.02
C GLN A 38 -10.75 0.16 0.33
N PRO A 39 -12.03 -0.15 0.64
CA PRO A 39 -12.36 -0.93 1.83
C PRO A 39 -11.62 -2.27 1.86
N LEU A 40 -11.18 -2.67 3.04
CA LEU A 40 -10.50 -3.94 3.23
C LEU A 40 -11.51 -5.09 3.10
N GLN A 41 -11.43 -5.80 1.97
CA GLN A 41 -12.27 -6.95 1.63
C GLN A 41 -11.36 -8.10 1.21
N ARG A 42 -11.28 -9.13 2.03
CA ARG A 42 -10.39 -10.26 1.79
C ARG A 42 -11.09 -11.58 2.03
N SER A 43 -10.83 -12.54 1.17
CA SER A 43 -11.16 -13.95 1.41
C SER A 43 -9.97 -14.68 2.02
N TYR A 44 -10.27 -15.69 2.79
CA TYR A 44 -9.32 -16.50 3.54
C TYR A 44 -9.53 -17.96 3.22
N ALA A 45 -8.45 -18.71 3.04
CA ALA A 45 -8.51 -20.16 2.86
C ALA A 45 -7.17 -20.79 3.24
N ILE A 46 -7.21 -22.02 3.70
CA ILE A 46 -6.01 -22.85 3.83
C ILE A 46 -5.90 -23.68 2.56
N THR A 47 -4.99 -23.29 1.68
CA THR A 47 -4.62 -24.03 0.48
C THR A 47 -3.11 -24.01 0.32
N ASP A 48 -2.55 -25.04 -0.31
CA ASP A 48 -1.10 -25.13 -0.57
C ASP A 48 -0.57 -23.88 -1.29
N GLU A 49 -1.34 -23.35 -2.25
CA GLU A 49 -0.97 -22.13 -2.98
C GLU A 49 -0.90 -20.90 -2.06
N ARG A 50 -1.87 -20.74 -1.14
CA ARG A 50 -1.89 -19.60 -0.19
C ARG A 50 -0.82 -19.76 0.89
N ILE A 51 -0.56 -21.00 1.34
CA ILE A 51 0.54 -21.30 2.26
C ILE A 51 1.87 -20.95 1.60
N ALA A 52 2.10 -21.40 0.36
CA ALA A 52 3.32 -21.07 -0.38
C ALA A 52 3.49 -19.56 -0.57
N ALA A 53 2.42 -18.84 -0.92
CA ALA A 53 2.43 -17.38 -1.05
C ALA A 53 2.71 -16.67 0.28
N MET A 54 2.13 -17.14 1.40
CA MET A 54 2.39 -16.63 2.75
C MET A 54 3.87 -16.79 3.11
N LEU A 55 4.45 -17.96 2.84
CA LEU A 55 5.84 -18.24 3.15
C LEU A 55 6.79 -17.44 2.26
N SER A 56 6.52 -17.33 0.96
CA SER A 56 7.35 -16.57 0.01
C SER A 56 7.36 -15.07 0.30
N LYS A 57 6.25 -14.51 0.78
CA LYS A 57 6.17 -13.10 1.22
C LYS A 57 6.86 -12.85 2.57
N GLY A 58 7.36 -13.88 3.21
CA GLY A 58 8.01 -13.76 4.51
C GLY A 58 7.06 -13.35 5.65
N SER A 59 5.75 -13.65 5.55
CA SER A 59 4.77 -13.31 6.58
C SER A 59 5.13 -13.88 7.95
N LEU A 60 5.83 -15.02 7.98
CA LEU A 60 6.36 -15.66 9.19
C LEU A 60 7.86 -15.42 9.42
N SER A 61 8.54 -14.57 8.62
CA SER A 61 9.98 -14.29 8.78
C SER A 61 10.32 -13.65 10.13
N SER A 62 9.35 -12.94 10.73
CA SER A 62 9.51 -12.39 12.09
C SER A 62 9.44 -13.48 13.19
N LEU A 63 8.90 -14.66 12.88
CA LEU A 63 8.90 -15.81 13.76
C LEU A 63 10.17 -16.62 13.54
N TYR A 64 10.47 -17.02 12.30
CA TYR A 64 11.63 -17.81 11.94
C TYR A 64 12.26 -17.29 10.65
N ASP A 65 13.59 -17.09 10.67
CA ASP A 65 14.39 -16.61 9.56
C ASP A 65 15.59 -17.55 9.37
N GLU A 66 15.52 -18.40 8.35
CA GLU A 66 16.53 -19.40 8.08
C GLU A 66 17.89 -18.77 7.72
N ALA A 67 17.91 -17.61 7.06
CA ALA A 67 19.16 -16.93 6.71
C ALA A 67 19.94 -16.52 7.95
N LYS A 68 19.27 -16.04 9.00
CA LYS A 68 19.89 -15.70 10.28
C LYS A 68 20.40 -16.92 11.04
N VAL A 69 19.74 -18.06 10.89
CA VAL A 69 20.21 -19.31 11.51
C VAL A 69 21.51 -19.76 10.85
N ILE A 70 21.55 -19.78 9.51
CA ILE A 70 22.75 -20.12 8.74
C ILE A 70 23.92 -19.16 9.06
N GLU A 71 23.62 -17.85 9.20
CA GLU A 71 24.61 -16.87 9.59
C GLU A 71 25.20 -17.19 10.97
N LEU A 72 24.37 -17.51 11.97
CA LEU A 72 24.82 -17.86 13.32
C LEU A 72 25.54 -19.21 13.39
N GLU A 73 25.18 -20.18 12.57
CA GLU A 73 25.86 -21.48 12.49
C GLU A 73 27.27 -21.41 11.87
N ASN A 74 27.49 -20.40 10.99
CA ASN A 74 28.76 -20.19 10.32
C ASN A 74 29.74 -19.26 11.09
N VAL A 75 29.40 -18.83 12.30
CA VAL A 75 30.30 -18.01 13.12
C VAL A 75 31.47 -18.91 13.62
N GLU A 76 32.71 -18.58 13.25
CA GLU A 76 33.91 -19.36 13.60
C GLU A 76 34.15 -19.43 15.12
N GLU A 77 33.89 -18.34 15.86
CA GLU A 77 34.01 -18.27 17.33
C GLU A 77 32.69 -17.76 17.95
N PRO A 78 31.67 -18.62 18.14
CA PRO A 78 30.41 -18.21 18.66
C PRO A 78 30.48 -17.78 20.13
N THR A 79 29.93 -16.63 20.44
CA THR A 79 29.80 -16.18 21.83
C THR A 79 28.66 -16.93 22.53
N VAL A 80 28.65 -16.88 23.88
CA VAL A 80 27.52 -17.44 24.68
C VAL A 80 26.18 -16.88 24.25
N LYS A 81 26.13 -15.61 23.78
CA LYS A 81 24.91 -14.99 23.24
C LYS A 81 24.48 -15.59 21.92
N ASP A 82 25.42 -15.94 21.06
CA ASP A 82 25.13 -16.53 19.74
C ASP A 82 24.62 -17.96 19.89
N ILE A 83 25.20 -18.74 20.79
CA ILE A 83 24.75 -20.08 21.14
C ILE A 83 23.30 -20.03 21.68
N LYS A 84 23.04 -19.10 22.61
CA LYS A 84 21.67 -18.93 23.15
C LYS A 84 20.66 -18.55 22.07
N LYS A 85 21.02 -17.61 21.19
CA LYS A 85 20.15 -17.24 20.06
C LYS A 85 19.89 -18.42 19.14
N LEU A 86 20.89 -19.23 18.83
CA LEU A 86 20.74 -20.42 18.01
C LEU A 86 19.78 -21.43 18.64
N ASP A 87 19.88 -21.66 19.95
CA ASP A 87 18.95 -22.52 20.67
C ASP A 87 17.52 -21.99 20.66
N ASP A 88 17.36 -20.68 20.81
CA ASP A 88 16.05 -20.05 20.72
C ASP A 88 15.47 -20.17 19.30
N TYR A 89 16.28 -20.00 18.24
CA TYR A 89 15.86 -20.23 16.87
C TYR A 89 15.47 -21.70 16.59
N LYS A 90 16.17 -22.67 17.16
CA LYS A 90 15.82 -24.11 17.02
C LYS A 90 14.45 -24.41 17.64
N LYS A 91 14.14 -23.82 18.79
CA LYS A 91 12.81 -23.95 19.41
C LYS A 91 11.72 -23.31 18.56
N ILE A 92 12.01 -22.12 18.05
CA ILE A 92 11.09 -21.38 17.16
C ILE A 92 10.86 -22.16 15.85
N LYS A 93 11.92 -22.80 15.31
CA LYS A 93 11.78 -23.65 14.12
C LYS A 93 10.78 -24.78 14.34
N CYS A 94 10.84 -25.44 15.48
CA CYS A 94 9.86 -26.49 15.82
C CYS A 94 8.41 -25.95 15.76
N LEU A 95 8.16 -24.80 16.36
CA LEU A 95 6.86 -24.14 16.30
C LEU A 95 6.44 -23.77 14.86
N TYR A 96 7.38 -23.21 14.10
CA TYR A 96 7.17 -22.87 12.69
C TYR A 96 6.80 -24.10 11.86
N ASP A 97 7.56 -25.19 11.98
CA ASP A 97 7.32 -26.43 11.25
C ASP A 97 5.97 -27.08 11.66
N GLN A 98 5.59 -27.01 12.94
CA GLN A 98 4.28 -27.45 13.42
C GLN A 98 3.15 -26.61 12.83
N ILE A 99 3.28 -25.29 12.80
CA ILE A 99 2.28 -24.41 12.18
C ILE A 99 2.10 -24.77 10.71
N VAL A 100 3.18 -24.81 9.92
CA VAL A 100 3.12 -25.10 8.49
C VAL A 100 2.58 -26.51 8.23
N GLY A 101 3.01 -27.50 8.99
CA GLY A 101 2.55 -28.88 8.90
C GLY A 101 1.04 -28.98 9.18
N THR A 102 0.57 -28.36 10.27
CA THR A 102 -0.85 -28.35 10.63
C THR A 102 -1.70 -27.64 9.59
N LEU A 103 -1.25 -26.50 9.04
CA LEU A 103 -1.95 -25.80 7.98
C LEU A 103 -2.11 -26.70 6.74
N ARG A 104 -1.04 -27.38 6.28
CA ARG A 104 -1.09 -28.27 5.12
C ARG A 104 -2.03 -29.46 5.32
N THR A 105 -2.05 -30.05 6.51
CA THR A 105 -2.95 -31.17 6.82
C THR A 105 -4.41 -30.73 7.04
N SER A 106 -4.64 -29.43 7.24
CA SER A 106 -5.99 -28.87 7.48
C SER A 106 -6.60 -28.23 6.24
N GLU A 107 -6.00 -28.44 5.07
CA GLU A 107 -6.56 -28.00 3.79
C GLU A 107 -7.94 -28.63 3.58
N ASN A 108 -8.95 -27.80 3.34
CA ASN A 108 -10.33 -28.26 3.20
C ASN A 108 -11.07 -27.64 1.99
N GLY A 109 -10.40 -26.83 1.19
CA GLY A 109 -10.98 -26.15 0.02
C GLY A 109 -12.05 -25.09 0.36
N VAL A 110 -12.31 -24.82 1.64
CA VAL A 110 -13.32 -23.82 2.06
C VAL A 110 -12.74 -22.41 1.98
N VAL A 111 -13.46 -21.51 1.30
CA VAL A 111 -13.15 -20.09 1.24
C VAL A 111 -14.03 -19.30 2.19
N TYR A 112 -13.41 -18.66 3.15
CA TYR A 112 -14.07 -17.79 4.13
C TYR A 112 -14.05 -16.35 3.61
N ARG A 113 -15.21 -15.70 3.59
CA ARG A 113 -15.37 -14.28 3.23
C ARG A 113 -15.51 -13.35 4.43
N SER A 114 -15.44 -13.92 5.64
CA SER A 114 -15.46 -13.21 6.92
C SER A 114 -14.17 -13.47 7.67
N ALA A 115 -13.45 -12.41 8.04
CA ALA A 115 -12.22 -12.49 8.81
C ALA A 115 -12.45 -13.14 10.18
N GLU A 116 -13.57 -12.82 10.85
CA GLU A 116 -13.91 -13.35 12.16
C GLU A 116 -14.14 -14.85 12.13
N LYS A 117 -14.92 -15.32 11.15
CA LYS A 117 -15.19 -16.77 10.97
C LYS A 117 -13.91 -17.53 10.66
N PHE A 118 -13.05 -16.97 9.82
CA PHE A 118 -11.77 -17.59 9.51
C PHE A 118 -10.82 -17.62 10.72
N LEU A 119 -10.71 -16.54 11.48
CA LEU A 119 -9.90 -16.51 12.70
C LEU A 119 -10.38 -17.52 13.74
N THR A 120 -11.69 -17.67 13.89
CA THR A 120 -12.26 -18.70 14.78
C THR A 120 -11.86 -20.09 14.31
N PHE A 121 -12.00 -20.40 13.03
CA PHE A 121 -11.58 -21.66 12.43
C PHE A 121 -10.07 -21.90 12.60
N LEU A 122 -9.23 -20.89 12.28
CA LEU A 122 -7.78 -20.97 12.40
C LEU A 122 -7.32 -21.20 13.85
N THR A 123 -7.98 -20.53 14.81
CA THR A 123 -7.71 -20.71 16.23
C THR A 123 -7.99 -22.15 16.69
N LEU A 124 -9.09 -22.74 16.22
CA LEU A 124 -9.41 -24.14 16.50
C LEU A 124 -8.43 -25.11 15.82
N THR A 125 -8.02 -24.81 14.61
CA THR A 125 -7.07 -25.62 13.83
C THR A 125 -5.68 -25.65 14.49
N LEU A 126 -5.22 -24.52 15.01
CA LEU A 126 -3.90 -24.38 15.61
C LEU A 126 -3.89 -24.43 17.15
N LYS A 127 -5.01 -24.82 17.80
CA LYS A 127 -5.17 -24.79 19.27
C LYS A 127 -4.10 -25.53 20.04
N ASP A 128 -3.61 -26.66 19.47
CA ASP A 128 -2.61 -27.51 20.11
C ASP A 128 -1.17 -27.06 19.76
N VAL A 129 -1.02 -26.04 18.90
CA VAL A 129 0.27 -25.51 18.42
C VAL A 129 0.55 -24.12 18.98
N THR A 130 -0.44 -23.21 18.93
CA THR A 130 -0.29 -21.84 19.44
C THR A 130 -1.63 -21.21 19.81
N ASP A 131 -1.61 -20.38 20.87
CA ASP A 131 -2.72 -19.51 21.30
C ASP A 131 -2.38 -18.01 21.13
N ASP A 132 -1.22 -17.68 20.55
CA ASP A 132 -0.80 -16.30 20.33
C ASP A 132 -1.69 -15.64 19.27
N LYS A 133 -2.58 -14.77 19.74
CA LYS A 133 -3.52 -14.01 18.89
C LYS A 133 -2.86 -13.14 17.84
N LYS A 134 -1.65 -12.62 18.13
CA LYS A 134 -0.91 -11.80 17.16
C LYS A 134 -0.34 -12.66 16.03
N LEU A 135 0.16 -13.83 16.38
CA LEU A 135 0.67 -14.79 15.41
C LEU A 135 -0.48 -15.34 14.54
N LEU A 136 -1.60 -15.71 15.15
CA LEU A 136 -2.80 -16.14 14.43
C LEU A 136 -3.32 -15.08 13.45
N ALA A 137 -3.32 -13.80 13.85
CA ALA A 137 -3.70 -12.70 12.97
C ALA A 137 -2.73 -12.55 11.78
N LYS A 138 -1.41 -12.67 11.99
CA LYS A 138 -0.41 -12.66 10.91
C LYS A 138 -0.55 -13.84 9.95
N ILE A 139 -0.84 -15.03 10.48
CA ILE A 139 -1.10 -16.21 9.65
C ILE A 139 -2.36 -15.98 8.80
N ALA A 140 -3.44 -15.48 9.41
CA ALA A 140 -4.67 -15.17 8.69
C ALA A 140 -4.44 -14.13 7.58
N GLU A 141 -3.69 -13.06 7.86
CA GLU A 141 -3.31 -12.05 6.88
C GLU A 141 -2.51 -12.68 5.72
N GLY A 142 -1.53 -13.53 6.02
CA GLY A 142 -0.73 -14.23 5.01
C GLY A 142 -1.53 -15.19 4.13
N LEU A 143 -2.60 -15.80 4.67
CA LEU A 143 -3.52 -16.69 3.96
C LEU A 143 -4.67 -15.95 3.26
N SER A 144 -4.69 -14.62 3.33
CA SER A 144 -5.72 -13.78 2.73
C SER A 144 -5.40 -13.40 1.28
N ARG A 145 -6.46 -13.14 0.51
CA ARG A 145 -6.40 -12.51 -0.82
C ARG A 145 -7.49 -11.46 -0.95
N MET A 146 -7.22 -10.41 -1.72
CA MET A 146 -8.25 -9.42 -2.05
C MET A 146 -9.43 -10.14 -2.73
N ASP A 147 -10.64 -9.84 -2.25
CA ASP A 147 -11.88 -10.42 -2.78
C ASP A 147 -13.03 -9.44 -2.54
N LYS A 148 -13.47 -8.78 -3.61
CA LYS A 148 -14.57 -7.80 -3.56
C LYS A 148 -15.92 -8.40 -3.16
N SER A 149 -16.07 -9.72 -3.19
CA SER A 149 -17.26 -10.42 -2.69
C SER A 149 -17.22 -10.71 -1.19
N ALA A 150 -16.08 -10.43 -0.52
CA ALA A 150 -15.92 -10.62 0.90
C ALA A 150 -16.56 -9.48 1.71
N GLU A 151 -16.83 -9.75 2.97
CA GLU A 151 -17.36 -8.76 3.91
C GLU A 151 -16.36 -7.60 4.09
N ILE A 152 -16.87 -6.35 4.07
CA ILE A 152 -16.07 -5.19 4.40
C ILE A 152 -15.66 -5.26 5.87
N GLN A 153 -14.38 -5.22 6.13
CA GLN A 153 -13.85 -5.27 7.49
C GLN A 153 -14.09 -3.96 8.23
N LYS A 154 -14.45 -4.07 9.49
CA LYS A 154 -14.68 -2.94 10.38
C LYS A 154 -13.80 -3.04 11.62
N ASP A 155 -13.40 -1.90 12.13
CA ASP A 155 -12.68 -1.82 13.40
C ASP A 155 -13.63 -2.09 14.60
N LYS A 156 -13.08 -2.10 15.82
CA LYS A 156 -13.86 -2.31 17.07
C LYS A 156 -14.92 -1.24 17.33
N LYS A 157 -14.85 -0.09 16.64
CA LYS A 157 -15.79 1.03 16.75
C LYS A 157 -16.85 0.98 15.63
N GLY A 158 -16.76 0.01 14.71
CA GLY A 158 -17.65 -0.13 13.57
C GLY A 158 -17.27 0.68 12.34
N ASN A 159 -16.13 1.38 12.34
CA ASN A 159 -15.65 2.12 11.18
C ASN A 159 -15.06 1.17 10.13
N VAL A 160 -15.25 1.49 8.86
CA VAL A 160 -14.66 0.75 7.75
C VAL A 160 -13.14 0.83 7.84
N VAL A 161 -12.47 -0.34 7.73
CA VAL A 161 -11.02 -0.42 7.58
C VAL A 161 -10.68 -0.36 6.11
N TYR A 162 -9.67 0.45 5.75
CA TYR A 162 -9.23 0.61 4.36
C TYR A 162 -7.93 -0.17 4.12
N ASP A 163 -7.83 -0.79 2.95
CA ASP A 163 -6.70 -1.63 2.57
C ASP A 163 -5.52 -0.77 2.12
N LYS A 164 -4.46 -0.76 2.91
CA LYS A 164 -3.23 -0.02 2.61
C LYS A 164 -2.50 -0.51 1.36
N GLU A 165 -2.74 -1.76 0.93
CA GLU A 165 -2.16 -2.28 -0.31
C GLU A 165 -2.82 -1.68 -1.56
N THR A 166 -4.03 -1.11 -1.42
CA THR A 166 -4.73 -0.42 -2.50
C THR A 166 -4.47 1.08 -2.52
N ARG A 167 -3.58 1.56 -1.64
CA ARG A 167 -3.29 2.99 -1.54
C ARG A 167 -2.69 3.52 -2.83
N ASP A 168 -3.33 4.51 -3.37
CA ASP A 168 -2.83 5.35 -4.47
C ASP A 168 -2.79 6.81 -4.03
N THR A 169 -1.99 7.62 -4.70
CA THR A 169 -1.83 9.05 -4.38
C THR A 169 -2.43 9.88 -5.49
N GLU A 170 -3.41 10.72 -5.11
CA GLU A 170 -4.04 11.68 -6.02
C GLU A 170 -3.60 13.10 -5.70
N ILE A 171 -3.33 13.85 -6.76
CA ILE A 171 -2.92 15.25 -6.70
C ILE A 171 -4.09 16.10 -7.18
N VAL A 172 -4.72 16.83 -6.27
CA VAL A 172 -5.92 17.59 -6.54
C VAL A 172 -5.65 19.09 -6.38
N SER A 173 -6.00 19.89 -7.39
CA SER A 173 -5.85 21.36 -7.33
C SER A 173 -6.51 21.93 -6.07
N LEU A 174 -5.89 22.94 -5.49
CA LEU A 174 -6.46 23.64 -4.34
C LEU A 174 -7.85 24.29 -4.66
N SER A 175 -8.08 24.60 -5.92
CA SER A 175 -9.34 25.20 -6.41
C SER A 175 -10.44 24.18 -6.68
N GLU A 176 -10.14 22.89 -6.62
CA GLU A 176 -11.08 21.81 -6.90
C GLU A 176 -11.51 21.11 -5.60
N ASP A 177 -12.79 20.80 -5.50
CA ASP A 177 -13.32 20.00 -4.40
C ASP A 177 -12.96 18.53 -4.58
N ILE A 178 -12.58 17.86 -3.47
CA ILE A 178 -12.15 16.47 -3.50
C ILE A 178 -13.29 15.52 -3.89
N ASP A 179 -14.52 15.79 -3.48
CA ASP A 179 -15.66 14.91 -3.78
C ASP A 179 -16.03 15.02 -5.27
N ASP A 180 -15.92 16.21 -5.86
CA ASP A 180 -16.10 16.43 -7.31
C ASP A 180 -15.00 15.70 -8.10
N TYR A 181 -13.73 15.82 -7.68
CA TYR A 181 -12.61 15.09 -8.27
C TYR A 181 -12.85 13.58 -8.21
N MET A 182 -13.14 13.06 -7.02
CA MET A 182 -13.41 11.64 -6.83
C MET A 182 -14.54 11.14 -7.71
N SER A 183 -15.62 11.89 -7.82
CA SER A 183 -16.80 11.51 -8.63
C SER A 183 -16.49 11.45 -10.12
N ARG A 184 -15.58 12.29 -10.60
CA ARG A 184 -15.20 12.38 -12.01
C ARG A 184 -14.11 11.40 -12.40
N GLU A 185 -13.06 11.29 -11.58
CA GLU A 185 -11.82 10.60 -11.96
C GLU A 185 -11.68 9.20 -11.33
N VAL A 186 -12.13 9.01 -10.09
CA VAL A 186 -11.84 7.80 -9.34
C VAL A 186 -13.03 6.85 -9.25
N LEU A 187 -14.19 7.33 -8.79
CA LEU A 187 -15.35 6.48 -8.52
C LEU A 187 -15.94 5.77 -9.75
N PRO A 188 -15.80 6.27 -10.99
CA PRO A 188 -16.20 5.51 -12.17
C PRO A 188 -15.42 4.21 -12.37
N HIS A 189 -14.17 4.16 -11.88
CA HIS A 189 -13.28 3.01 -11.98
C HIS A 189 -13.24 2.18 -10.69
N VAL A 190 -13.34 2.84 -9.53
CA VAL A 190 -13.27 2.23 -8.20
C VAL A 190 -14.38 2.79 -7.32
N PRO A 191 -15.62 2.28 -7.45
CA PRO A 191 -16.83 2.90 -6.85
C PRO A 191 -16.84 2.98 -5.33
N ASP A 192 -16.04 2.14 -4.65
CA ASP A 192 -15.97 2.06 -3.19
C ASP A 192 -14.71 2.72 -2.60
N ALA A 193 -13.93 3.42 -3.43
CA ALA A 193 -12.75 4.14 -2.97
C ALA A 193 -13.10 5.35 -2.11
N LYS A 194 -12.20 5.68 -1.18
CA LYS A 194 -12.30 6.88 -0.35
C LYS A 194 -10.97 7.61 -0.31
N ALA A 195 -11.06 8.94 -0.43
CA ALA A 195 -9.92 9.84 -0.28
C ALA A 195 -9.71 10.23 1.19
N PHE A 196 -8.44 10.34 1.56
CA PHE A 196 -7.95 10.82 2.85
C PHE A 196 -6.87 11.85 2.61
N PHE A 197 -6.79 12.86 3.44
CA PHE A 197 -5.66 13.79 3.37
C PHE A 197 -4.34 13.03 3.59
N GLU A 198 -3.39 13.26 2.70
CA GLU A 198 -2.02 12.80 2.92
C GLU A 198 -1.32 13.76 3.88
N GLU A 199 -0.74 13.22 4.95
CA GLU A 199 -0.09 13.99 5.99
C GLU A 199 1.44 13.80 5.95
N ASP A 200 2.17 14.90 6.11
CA ASP A 200 3.62 14.88 6.32
C ASP A 200 3.91 14.57 7.79
N LEU A 201 4.16 13.29 8.05
CA LEU A 201 4.47 12.77 9.38
C LEU A 201 5.91 13.06 9.83
N SER A 202 6.75 13.65 8.97
CA SER A 202 8.12 14.05 9.35
C SER A 202 8.14 15.27 10.26
N LYS A 203 7.06 16.04 10.31
CA LYS A 203 6.91 17.22 11.13
C LYS A 203 6.36 16.87 12.52
N ARG A 204 6.79 17.63 13.52
CA ARG A 204 6.32 17.47 14.92
C ARG A 204 4.79 17.51 15.03
N ASN A 205 4.15 18.39 14.26
CA ASN A 205 2.70 18.39 14.07
C ASN A 205 2.43 18.00 12.62
N PRO A 206 1.76 16.87 12.38
CA PRO A 206 1.39 16.47 11.02
C PRO A 206 0.64 17.60 10.30
N VAL A 207 1.02 17.85 9.06
CA VAL A 207 0.36 18.83 8.20
C VAL A 207 -0.03 18.15 6.89
N ILE A 208 -1.14 18.60 6.32
CA ILE A 208 -1.59 18.11 5.02
C ILE A 208 -0.49 18.42 4.00
N LYS A 209 -0.09 17.41 3.25
CA LYS A 209 0.88 17.57 2.17
C LYS A 209 0.29 18.45 1.08
N THR A 210 1.00 19.49 0.76
CA THR A 210 0.71 20.42 -0.33
C THR A 210 1.96 20.61 -1.15
N GLY A 211 1.78 20.86 -2.44
CA GLY A 211 2.88 21.18 -3.34
C GLY A 211 2.45 22.22 -4.37
N ALA A 212 3.35 22.57 -5.26
CA ALA A 212 3.08 23.41 -6.41
C ALA A 212 3.66 22.75 -7.65
N GLU A 213 2.84 22.63 -8.69
CA GLU A 213 3.24 22.09 -9.98
C GLU A 213 2.86 23.04 -11.09
N ILE A 214 3.80 23.28 -12.02
CA ILE A 214 3.57 24.10 -13.21
C ILE A 214 3.62 23.18 -14.44
N PRO A 215 2.47 22.71 -14.93
CA PRO A 215 2.41 21.78 -16.06
C PRO A 215 2.63 22.50 -17.40
N PHE A 216 3.87 22.92 -17.67
CA PHE A 216 4.23 23.64 -18.89
C PHE A 216 3.78 22.94 -20.19
N SER A 217 3.93 21.63 -20.25
CA SER A 217 3.52 20.84 -21.41
C SER A 217 2.03 20.92 -21.69
N ARG A 218 1.18 20.95 -20.63
CA ARG A 218 -0.27 20.99 -20.78
C ARG A 218 -0.76 22.27 -21.44
N PHE A 219 -0.09 23.40 -21.20
CA PHE A 219 -0.56 24.72 -21.65
C PHE A 219 0.03 25.16 -22.99
N PHE A 220 1.21 24.66 -23.34
CA PHE A 220 1.95 25.04 -24.56
C PHE A 220 2.10 23.89 -25.55
N TYR A 221 1.57 22.71 -25.25
CA TYR A 221 1.63 21.56 -26.15
C TYR A 221 0.67 21.79 -27.32
N LYS A 222 1.23 21.82 -28.54
CA LYS A 222 0.47 21.76 -29.79
C LYS A 222 0.69 20.36 -30.38
N TYR A 223 -0.40 19.58 -30.49
CA TYR A 223 -0.35 18.27 -31.14
C TYR A 223 0.12 18.43 -32.59
N GLN A 224 1.21 17.78 -32.95
CA GLN A 224 1.65 17.66 -34.32
C GLN A 224 1.30 16.26 -34.82
N GLN A 225 0.48 16.19 -35.86
CA GLN A 225 0.15 14.91 -36.49
C GLN A 225 1.43 14.29 -37.07
N PRO A 226 1.75 13.01 -36.76
CA PRO A 226 2.92 12.38 -37.33
C PRO A 226 2.79 12.30 -38.85
N GLU A 227 3.89 12.63 -39.57
CA GLU A 227 3.91 12.43 -41.00
C GLU A 227 3.75 10.94 -41.34
N PRO A 228 2.93 10.59 -42.33
CA PRO A 228 2.80 9.19 -42.75
C PRO A 228 4.17 8.67 -43.22
N SER A 229 4.55 7.52 -42.68
CA SER A 229 5.78 6.83 -43.11
C SER A 229 5.74 6.58 -44.61
N LYS A 230 6.77 7.03 -45.33
CA LYS A 230 6.93 6.76 -46.76
C LYS A 230 7.25 5.29 -47.02
#